data_c3c257433452c466b147f7d0f9abd60b
#
_entry.id   c3c257433452c466b147f7d0f9abd60b
#
_cell.length_a   1.000
_cell.length_b   1.000
_cell.length_c   1.000
_cell.angle_alpha   90.00
_cell.angle_beta   90.00
_cell.angle_gamma   90.00
#
_symmetry.space_group_name_H-M   'P 1'
#
loop_
_entity.id
_entity.type
_entity.pdbx_description
1 polymer ?
#
loop_
_entity_poly.entity_id
_entity_poly.type
_entity_poly.pdbx_seq_one_letter_code
_entity_poly.pdbx_strand_id
1 'polypeptide(L)'
;VATGTEPPATDDRPPGGGVHTPTRAAIRAPHLRTDRWWLAPAATAAGLLAFVVYSTWRAFANADYYAAPYVSPFYSPCLAENCEPMRSGPNWELFGTWWGISPAIIILIFPLGFRLTCYYYRKAYYRGFWASPPACAVAEPHKKYTGETRFPLILQNVHRYFFYAALLVAGILSYDTVLAFRDEDYAWGHMGLGTLVFLANIALIWAYTLSCHSCRHIVGGKLKHFSRHPVRYRMWQWIGRLNARHMQLAWASLVSVALADFYVYLVASGAFDDPRFF
;
A
#
# COMPACT_ATOMS: atom_id res chain seq x y z
N VAL A 1 -22.56 -49.36 55.61
CA VAL A 1 -22.07 -48.85 54.30
C VAL A 1 -22.22 -47.35 54.37
N ALA A 2 -21.10 -46.61 54.62
CA ALA A 2 -21.05 -45.17 54.64
C ALA A 2 -20.68 -44.69 53.25
N THR A 3 -21.59 -44.03 52.55
CA THR A 3 -21.30 -43.31 51.32
C THR A 3 -20.74 -41.92 51.66
N GLY A 4 -19.44 -41.79 51.55
CA GLY A 4 -18.79 -40.50 51.62
C GLY A 4 -19.08 -39.69 50.35
N THR A 5 -19.82 -38.66 50.46
CA THR A 5 -19.97 -37.62 49.45
C THR A 5 -18.77 -36.68 49.57
N GLU A 6 -17.90 -36.73 48.60
CA GLU A 6 -16.82 -35.79 48.42
C GLU A 6 -17.41 -34.41 48.12
N PRO A 7 -16.98 -33.32 48.79
CA PRO A 7 -17.50 -31.99 48.48
C PRO A 7 -17.04 -31.54 47.07
N PRO A 8 -17.84 -30.79 46.31
CA PRO A 8 -17.48 -30.34 45.00
C PRO A 8 -16.21 -29.44 45.07
N ALA A 9 -15.25 -29.74 44.22
CA ALA A 9 -14.05 -28.94 44.10
C ALA A 9 -14.43 -27.50 43.75
N THR A 10 -14.10 -26.55 44.62
CA THR A 10 -14.27 -25.14 44.36
C THR A 10 -13.36 -24.75 43.19
N ASP A 11 -13.98 -24.26 42.12
CA ASP A 11 -13.28 -23.73 40.97
C ASP A 11 -12.64 -22.38 41.35
N ASP A 12 -11.41 -22.43 41.86
CA ASP A 12 -10.62 -21.22 42.21
C ASP A 12 -10.07 -20.47 41.02
N ARG A 13 -10.71 -20.60 39.85
CA ARG A 13 -10.34 -19.79 38.71
C ARG A 13 -10.87 -18.35 38.90
N PRO A 14 -9.98 -17.35 38.89
CA PRO A 14 -10.41 -15.97 39.00
C PRO A 14 -11.29 -15.58 37.80
N PRO A 15 -12.38 -14.84 38.02
CA PRO A 15 -13.34 -14.48 36.98
C PRO A 15 -12.70 -13.56 35.96
N GLY A 16 -12.73 -13.94 34.68
CA GLY A 16 -12.50 -13.02 33.57
C GLY A 16 -11.08 -12.80 33.15
N GLY A 17 -10.20 -13.78 33.31
CA GLY A 17 -8.84 -13.71 32.77
C GLY A 17 -8.76 -13.84 31.26
N GLY A 18 -8.84 -12.74 30.52
CA GLY A 18 -8.19 -12.68 29.20
C GLY A 18 -6.71 -13.05 29.36
N VAL A 19 -6.02 -13.44 28.29
CA VAL A 19 -4.69 -14.06 28.17
C VAL A 19 -3.52 -13.39 28.94
N HIS A 20 -3.79 -12.44 29.82
CA HIS A 20 -2.85 -11.79 30.74
C HIS A 20 -2.97 -12.34 32.16
N THR A 21 -2.56 -13.61 32.35
CA THR A 21 -2.27 -14.05 33.71
C THR A 21 -1.05 -13.29 34.23
N PRO A 22 -1.05 -12.89 35.52
CA PRO A 22 0.09 -12.19 36.13
C PRO A 22 1.40 -13.03 36.15
N THR A 23 1.32 -14.30 35.79
CA THR A 23 2.43 -15.26 35.69
C THR A 23 3.18 -15.24 34.37
N ARG A 24 2.68 -14.59 33.32
CA ARG A 24 3.52 -14.30 32.16
C ARG A 24 4.55 -13.27 32.58
N ALA A 25 5.82 -13.58 32.39
CA ALA A 25 6.96 -12.73 32.70
C ALA A 25 6.67 -11.27 32.29
N ALA A 26 6.12 -10.49 33.24
CA ALA A 26 5.93 -9.08 33.05
C ALA A 26 7.33 -8.47 33.09
N ILE A 27 7.76 -7.91 31.98
CA ILE A 27 9.01 -7.16 31.91
C ILE A 27 8.79 -5.91 32.75
N ARG A 28 9.21 -5.96 34.01
CA ARG A 28 9.08 -4.87 34.99
C ARG A 28 9.96 -3.67 34.61
N ALA A 29 11.05 -3.91 33.88
CA ALA A 29 11.94 -2.85 33.43
C ALA A 29 11.71 -2.62 31.93
N PRO A 30 11.26 -1.41 31.52
CA PRO A 30 11.05 -1.09 30.11
C PRO A 30 12.35 -1.06 29.28
N HIS A 31 13.51 -1.19 29.93
CA HIS A 31 14.83 -1.01 29.32
C HIS A 31 15.76 -2.20 29.51
N LEU A 32 15.26 -3.44 29.32
CA LEU A 32 16.11 -4.62 29.30
C LEU A 32 16.98 -4.73 28.04
N ARG A 33 16.66 -3.93 27.00
CA ARG A 33 17.44 -3.88 25.76
C ARG A 33 18.38 -2.68 25.77
N THR A 34 19.65 -2.92 25.45
CA THR A 34 20.70 -1.92 25.28
C THR A 34 20.97 -1.57 23.82
N ASP A 35 20.39 -2.32 22.89
CA ASP A 35 20.50 -2.07 21.45
C ASP A 35 19.55 -0.94 20.98
N ARG A 36 19.81 -0.42 19.78
CA ARG A 36 19.00 0.65 19.16
C ARG A 36 17.70 0.11 18.53
N TRP A 37 16.89 -0.64 19.30
CA TRP A 37 15.66 -1.28 18.83
C TRP A 37 14.65 -0.29 18.23
N TRP A 38 14.67 0.96 18.65
CA TRP A 38 13.75 2.03 18.21
C TRP A 38 14.07 2.54 16.80
N LEU A 39 15.28 2.30 16.27
CA LEU A 39 15.73 2.87 14.99
C LEU A 39 14.88 2.38 13.81
N ALA A 40 14.54 1.10 13.76
CA ALA A 40 13.73 0.55 12.68
C ALA A 40 12.27 1.06 12.69
N PRO A 41 11.55 1.12 13.83
CA PRO A 41 10.26 1.80 13.92
C PRO A 41 10.33 3.28 13.57
N ALA A 42 11.35 4.01 14.06
CA ALA A 42 11.52 5.43 13.78
C ALA A 42 11.79 5.71 12.28
N ALA A 43 12.66 4.94 11.63
CA ALA A 43 12.90 5.04 10.20
C ALA A 43 11.63 4.73 9.37
N THR A 44 10.84 3.74 9.81
CA THR A 44 9.55 3.43 9.21
C THR A 44 8.58 4.59 9.35
N ALA A 45 8.46 5.18 10.53
CA ALA A 45 7.60 6.34 10.78
C ALA A 45 8.04 7.55 9.95
N ALA A 46 9.34 7.84 9.91
CA ALA A 46 9.89 8.94 9.11
C ALA A 46 9.62 8.76 7.60
N GLY A 47 9.84 7.56 7.07
CA GLY A 47 9.58 7.27 5.66
C GLY A 47 8.10 7.37 5.29
N LEU A 48 7.20 6.86 6.13
CA LEU A 48 5.75 6.99 5.92
C LEU A 48 5.31 8.46 6.04
N LEU A 49 5.81 9.20 7.02
CA LEU A 49 5.50 10.62 7.19
C LEU A 49 5.97 11.45 5.99
N ALA A 50 7.20 11.23 5.53
CA ALA A 50 7.74 11.90 4.34
C ALA A 50 6.86 11.63 3.11
N PHE A 51 6.43 10.38 2.90
CA PHE A 51 5.52 10.05 1.80
C PHE A 51 4.16 10.74 1.96
N VAL A 52 3.58 10.75 3.16
CA VAL A 52 2.27 11.40 3.42
C VAL A 52 2.37 12.91 3.16
N VAL A 53 3.40 13.57 3.69
CA VAL A 53 3.61 15.01 3.46
C VAL A 53 3.77 15.29 1.96
N TYR A 54 4.63 14.55 1.28
CA TYR A 54 4.86 14.68 -0.16
C TYR A 54 3.57 14.49 -0.97
N SER A 55 2.89 13.35 -0.77
CA SER A 55 1.69 13.02 -1.54
C SER A 55 0.53 13.98 -1.26
N THR A 56 0.41 14.48 -0.03
CA THR A 56 -0.59 15.50 0.31
C THR A 56 -0.28 16.81 -0.40
N TRP A 57 0.97 17.28 -0.34
CA TRP A 57 1.38 18.47 -1.07
C TRP A 57 1.06 18.33 -2.55
N ARG A 58 1.48 17.26 -3.20
CA ARG A 58 1.23 17.02 -4.62
C ARG A 58 -0.26 16.93 -4.95
N ALA A 59 -1.05 16.24 -4.11
CA ALA A 59 -2.49 16.12 -4.34
C ALA A 59 -3.23 17.47 -4.29
N PHE A 60 -2.78 18.41 -3.47
CA PHE A 60 -3.40 19.75 -3.36
C PHE A 60 -2.79 20.79 -4.29
N ALA A 61 -1.58 20.57 -4.81
CA ALA A 61 -0.90 21.53 -5.68
C ALA A 61 -1.66 21.79 -6.98
N ASN A 62 -2.32 20.79 -7.53
CA ASN A 62 -3.10 20.85 -8.79
C ASN A 62 -2.33 21.54 -9.95
N ALA A 63 -1.01 21.34 -9.98
CA ALA A 63 -0.10 21.94 -10.96
C ALA A 63 1.05 21.00 -11.28
N ASP A 64 1.69 21.19 -12.43
CA ASP A 64 2.90 20.48 -12.86
C ASP A 64 2.78 18.94 -12.81
N TYR A 65 1.61 18.42 -13.18
CA TYR A 65 1.33 16.98 -13.16
C TYR A 65 1.31 16.34 -14.56
N TYR A 66 1.52 17.15 -15.60
CA TYR A 66 1.57 16.72 -16.99
C TYR A 66 2.69 17.41 -17.75
N ALA A 67 3.50 16.62 -18.42
CA ALA A 67 4.50 17.04 -19.42
C ALA A 67 4.52 15.99 -20.52
N ALA A 68 4.08 16.33 -21.74
CA ALA A 68 3.95 15.36 -22.82
C ALA A 68 5.23 14.53 -23.00
N PRO A 69 5.12 13.21 -23.12
CA PRO A 69 3.93 12.35 -23.09
C PRO A 69 3.56 11.82 -21.68
N TYR A 70 4.14 12.36 -20.61
CA TYR A 70 4.05 11.83 -19.25
C TYR A 70 2.94 12.48 -18.44
N VAL A 71 2.13 11.65 -17.76
CA VAL A 71 1.18 12.09 -16.74
C VAL A 71 1.58 11.54 -15.37
N SER A 72 1.50 12.37 -14.34
CA SER A 72 1.79 11.94 -12.97
C SER A 72 0.89 10.77 -12.56
N PRO A 73 1.44 9.71 -11.93
CA PRO A 73 0.65 8.62 -11.39
C PRO A 73 -0.39 9.04 -10.35
N PHE A 74 -0.24 10.21 -9.73
CA PHE A 74 -1.19 10.74 -8.76
C PHE A 74 -2.42 11.36 -9.44
N TYR A 75 -2.29 11.76 -10.70
CA TYR A 75 -3.31 12.39 -11.51
C TYR A 75 -3.85 11.50 -12.62
N SER A 76 -3.47 10.23 -12.65
CA SER A 76 -3.95 9.24 -13.61
C SER A 76 -5.12 8.41 -13.06
N PRO A 77 -6.22 8.22 -13.84
CA PRO A 77 -6.44 8.73 -15.19
C PRO A 77 -6.60 10.23 -15.20
N CYS A 78 -6.01 10.90 -16.19
CA CYS A 78 -6.14 12.35 -16.26
C CYS A 78 -7.62 12.76 -16.46
N LEU A 79 -8.17 13.40 -15.45
CA LEU A 79 -9.58 13.86 -15.40
C LEU A 79 -9.70 15.37 -15.61
N ALA A 80 -8.60 16.05 -15.97
CA ALA A 80 -8.52 17.49 -16.17
C ALA A 80 -8.26 17.83 -17.65
N GLU A 81 -8.67 19.03 -18.08
CA GLU A 81 -8.49 19.53 -19.44
C GLU A 81 -7.03 19.60 -19.89
N ASN A 82 -6.11 19.83 -18.95
CA ASN A 82 -4.68 20.06 -19.23
C ASN A 82 -3.92 18.79 -19.68
N CYS A 83 -4.57 17.65 -19.81
CA CYS A 83 -3.96 16.42 -20.30
C CYS A 83 -4.35 16.11 -21.76
N GLU A 84 -4.93 17.06 -22.46
CA GLU A 84 -5.14 16.94 -23.89
C GLU A 84 -3.86 17.30 -24.66
N PRO A 85 -3.58 16.69 -25.75
CA PRO A 85 -4.33 15.74 -26.59
C PRO A 85 -3.95 14.27 -26.41
N MET A 86 -3.43 13.87 -25.24
CA MET A 86 -3.01 12.48 -24.97
C MET A 86 -4.17 11.47 -25.10
N ARG A 87 -5.40 11.94 -25.02
CA ARG A 87 -6.63 11.19 -25.20
C ARG A 87 -7.29 11.47 -26.54
N SER A 88 -7.11 10.59 -27.48
CA SER A 88 -8.05 10.44 -28.58
C SER A 88 -9.35 9.78 -28.04
N GLY A 89 -10.23 10.56 -27.42
CA GLY A 89 -11.48 10.10 -26.82
C GLY A 89 -12.34 11.26 -26.32
N PRO A 90 -13.61 11.07 -25.97
CA PRO A 90 -14.46 12.13 -25.47
C PRO A 90 -13.84 12.76 -24.22
N ASN A 91 -13.87 14.10 -24.16
CA ASN A 91 -13.40 14.89 -23.03
C ASN A 91 -14.11 14.41 -21.76
N TRP A 92 -13.35 13.79 -20.88
CA TRP A 92 -13.87 13.32 -19.60
C TRP A 92 -13.77 14.44 -18.57
N GLU A 93 -14.53 15.51 -18.77
CA GLU A 93 -14.85 16.45 -17.70
C GLU A 93 -15.82 15.75 -16.72
N LEU A 94 -15.31 14.81 -15.95
CA LEU A 94 -16.15 14.02 -15.05
C LEU A 94 -16.92 14.91 -14.05
N PHE A 95 -16.41 16.10 -13.79
CA PHE A 95 -16.98 17.04 -12.81
C PHE A 95 -17.21 18.44 -13.36
N GLY A 96 -16.94 18.70 -14.64
CA GLY A 96 -17.13 20.01 -15.27
C GLY A 96 -16.30 21.12 -14.63
N THR A 97 -16.51 22.35 -15.10
CA THR A 97 -15.80 23.56 -14.63
C THR A 97 -16.16 23.99 -13.20
N TRP A 98 -17.20 23.41 -12.58
CA TRP A 98 -17.62 23.73 -11.22
C TRP A 98 -16.79 23.07 -10.12
N TRP A 99 -15.98 22.05 -10.48
CA TRP A 99 -15.16 21.31 -9.53
C TRP A 99 -13.80 21.98 -9.35
N GLY A 100 -13.69 22.85 -8.34
CA GLY A 100 -12.44 23.55 -8.00
C GLY A 100 -11.42 22.74 -7.19
N ILE A 101 -11.68 21.44 -6.95
CA ILE A 101 -10.80 20.57 -6.14
C ILE A 101 -9.94 19.71 -7.07
N SER A 102 -8.67 19.52 -6.70
CA SER A 102 -7.75 18.68 -7.46
C SER A 102 -8.30 17.27 -7.69
N PRO A 103 -8.31 16.75 -8.94
CA PRO A 103 -8.76 15.41 -9.26
C PRO A 103 -7.95 14.31 -8.55
N ALA A 104 -6.70 14.60 -8.21
CA ALA A 104 -5.85 13.68 -7.48
C ALA A 104 -6.47 13.25 -6.13
N ILE A 105 -7.21 14.12 -5.46
CA ILE A 105 -7.86 13.81 -4.17
C ILE A 105 -8.82 12.62 -4.31
N ILE A 106 -9.58 12.55 -5.41
CA ILE A 106 -10.50 11.45 -5.68
C ILE A 106 -9.77 10.21 -6.19
N ILE A 107 -8.84 10.38 -7.11
CA ILE A 107 -8.06 9.29 -7.70
C ILE A 107 -7.29 8.53 -6.61
N LEU A 108 -6.66 9.26 -5.70
CA LEU A 108 -5.80 8.69 -4.66
C LEU A 108 -6.57 7.90 -3.59
N ILE A 109 -7.89 8.03 -3.47
CA ILE A 109 -8.70 7.23 -2.54
C ILE A 109 -8.45 5.73 -2.75
N PHE A 110 -8.37 5.27 -3.98
CA PHE A 110 -8.23 3.85 -4.31
C PHE A 110 -6.85 3.28 -3.98
N PRO A 111 -5.73 3.84 -4.48
CA PRO A 111 -4.40 3.35 -4.15
C PRO A 111 -4.05 3.59 -2.68
N LEU A 112 -4.51 4.69 -2.07
CA LEU A 112 -4.34 4.96 -0.65
C LEU A 112 -5.12 3.95 0.20
N GLY A 113 -6.39 3.70 -0.12
CA GLY A 113 -7.21 2.71 0.56
C GLY A 113 -6.62 1.30 0.47
N PHE A 114 -6.06 0.92 -0.69
CA PHE A 114 -5.36 -0.35 -0.85
C PHE A 114 -4.13 -0.46 0.07
N ARG A 115 -3.33 0.61 0.19
CA ARG A 115 -2.16 0.63 1.08
C ARG A 115 -2.56 0.69 2.56
N LEU A 116 -3.50 1.55 2.95
CA LEU A 116 -3.94 1.71 4.34
C LEU A 116 -4.59 0.45 4.90
N THR A 117 -5.34 -0.29 4.09
CA THR A 117 -5.98 -1.54 4.50
C THR A 117 -5.07 -2.76 4.40
N CYS A 118 -3.87 -2.64 3.86
CA CYS A 118 -2.88 -3.71 3.78
C CYS A 118 -2.36 -4.07 5.17
N TYR A 119 -2.35 -5.37 5.50
CA TYR A 119 -1.86 -5.86 6.79
C TYR A 119 -0.38 -5.53 7.05
N TYR A 120 0.44 -5.48 6.01
CA TYR A 120 1.82 -5.06 6.16
C TYR A 120 1.92 -3.58 6.52
N TYR A 121 1.24 -2.70 5.80
CA TYR A 121 1.25 -1.26 6.12
C TYR A 121 0.64 -0.99 7.49
N ARG A 122 -0.41 -1.71 7.86
CA ARG A 122 -0.94 -1.66 9.23
C ARG A 122 0.15 -1.95 10.26
N LYS A 123 0.88 -3.06 10.10
CA LYS A 123 2.02 -3.38 10.97
C LYS A 123 3.05 -2.26 11.00
N ALA A 124 3.35 -1.67 9.84
CA ALA A 124 4.33 -0.59 9.73
C ALA A 124 3.90 0.66 10.50
N TYR A 125 2.69 1.18 10.26
CA TYR A 125 2.24 2.40 10.93
C TYR A 125 1.89 2.17 12.40
N TYR A 126 1.38 0.99 12.81
CA TYR A 126 1.18 0.68 14.22
C TYR A 126 2.50 0.62 14.99
N ARG A 127 3.51 -0.02 14.45
CA ARG A 127 4.83 -0.04 15.09
C ARG A 127 5.52 1.31 15.06
N GLY A 128 5.43 2.02 13.94
CA GLY A 128 6.10 3.30 13.77
C GLY A 128 5.50 4.43 14.60
N PHE A 129 4.18 4.55 14.62
CA PHE A 129 3.51 5.69 15.27
C PHE A 129 2.91 5.36 16.64
N TRP A 130 2.53 4.10 16.90
CA TRP A 130 1.91 3.70 18.16
C TRP A 130 2.78 2.78 19.01
N ALA A 131 3.98 2.40 18.53
CA ALA A 131 4.84 1.44 19.23
C ALA A 131 4.09 0.14 19.66
N SER A 132 3.24 -0.39 18.77
CA SER A 132 2.38 -1.52 19.07
C SER A 132 2.57 -2.68 18.05
N PRO A 133 3.33 -3.74 18.38
CA PRO A 133 4.28 -3.83 19.49
C PRO A 133 5.56 -3.04 19.19
N PRO A 134 6.25 -2.47 20.21
CA PRO A 134 7.47 -1.69 19.97
C PRO A 134 8.62 -2.58 19.50
N ALA A 135 9.01 -3.56 20.29
CA ALA A 135 10.02 -4.56 19.97
C ALA A 135 9.92 -5.76 20.94
N CYS A 136 10.61 -6.86 20.65
CA CYS A 136 10.76 -7.94 21.61
C CYS A 136 11.47 -7.45 22.89
N ALA A 137 11.02 -7.90 24.05
CA ALA A 137 11.54 -7.50 25.37
C ALA A 137 11.47 -6.02 25.70
N VAL A 138 10.56 -5.29 25.04
CA VAL A 138 10.19 -3.89 25.35
C VAL A 138 8.73 -3.86 25.74
N ALA A 139 8.41 -3.16 26.82
CA ALA A 139 7.05 -3.05 27.33
C ALA A 139 6.15 -2.33 26.30
N GLU A 140 4.96 -2.89 26.10
CA GLU A 140 3.97 -2.31 25.17
C GLU A 140 3.23 -1.16 25.86
N PRO A 141 3.16 0.05 25.25
CA PRO A 141 2.49 1.20 25.88
C PRO A 141 0.98 1.03 25.95
N HIS A 142 0.40 0.19 25.09
CA HIS A 142 -1.04 -0.02 24.99
C HIS A 142 -1.45 -1.36 25.62
N LYS A 143 -2.34 -1.28 26.62
CA LYS A 143 -2.81 -2.46 27.38
C LYS A 143 -3.90 -3.26 26.67
N LYS A 144 -4.55 -2.72 25.62
CA LYS A 144 -5.74 -3.32 25.02
C LYS A 144 -5.69 -3.28 23.49
N TYR A 145 -5.71 -4.44 22.89
CA TYR A 145 -5.87 -4.63 21.45
C TYR A 145 -7.28 -5.16 21.16
N THR A 146 -8.03 -4.46 20.30
CA THR A 146 -9.43 -4.80 19.97
C THR A 146 -9.58 -5.62 18.69
N GLY A 147 -8.48 -5.89 17.97
CA GLY A 147 -8.51 -6.61 16.68
C GLY A 147 -9.27 -5.84 15.59
N GLU A 148 -9.67 -6.55 14.53
CA GLU A 148 -10.38 -6.01 13.37
C GLU A 148 -11.89 -5.95 13.55
N THR A 149 -12.39 -5.93 14.79
CA THR A 149 -13.82 -5.90 15.10
C THR A 149 -14.37 -4.49 15.34
N ARG A 150 -13.49 -3.51 15.54
CA ARG A 150 -13.85 -2.11 15.81
C ARG A 150 -13.07 -1.15 14.94
N PHE A 151 -13.65 0.05 14.73
CA PHE A 151 -12.95 1.15 14.06
C PHE A 151 -11.68 1.56 14.85
N PRO A 152 -10.55 1.88 14.21
CA PRO A 152 -10.34 1.93 12.74
C PRO A 152 -9.95 0.59 12.11
N LEU A 153 -9.61 -0.43 12.88
CA LEU A 153 -9.06 -1.69 12.38
C LEU A 153 -10.06 -2.54 11.58
N ILE A 154 -11.36 -2.35 11.78
CA ILE A 154 -12.40 -3.01 10.98
C ILE A 154 -12.27 -2.70 9.48
N LEU A 155 -11.68 -1.56 9.13
CA LEU A 155 -11.42 -1.18 7.72
C LEU A 155 -10.46 -2.14 7.01
N GLN A 156 -9.66 -2.93 7.74
CA GLN A 156 -8.82 -3.97 7.14
C GLN A 156 -9.64 -5.01 6.37
N ASN A 157 -10.88 -5.24 6.77
CA ASN A 157 -11.77 -6.23 6.15
C ASN A 157 -12.19 -5.83 4.72
N VAL A 158 -12.10 -4.56 4.35
CA VAL A 158 -12.41 -4.08 2.99
C VAL A 158 -11.21 -4.13 2.03
N HIS A 159 -10.05 -4.61 2.49
CA HIS A 159 -8.82 -4.66 1.68
C HIS A 159 -9.00 -5.39 0.33
N ARG A 160 -9.83 -6.42 0.27
CA ARG A 160 -10.11 -7.15 -0.97
C ARG A 160 -10.82 -6.28 -2.02
N TYR A 161 -11.68 -5.38 -1.62
CA TYR A 161 -12.35 -4.45 -2.54
C TYR A 161 -11.37 -3.44 -3.08
N PHE A 162 -10.50 -2.89 -2.24
CA PHE A 162 -9.41 -2.03 -2.68
C PHE A 162 -8.39 -2.76 -3.56
N PHE A 163 -8.22 -4.07 -3.38
CA PHE A 163 -7.38 -4.87 -4.29
C PHE A 163 -7.94 -4.86 -5.73
N TYR A 164 -9.25 -5.01 -5.91
CA TYR A 164 -9.84 -4.92 -7.25
C TYR A 164 -9.70 -3.52 -7.84
N ALA A 165 -9.89 -2.49 -7.05
CA ALA A 165 -9.64 -1.12 -7.48
C ALA A 165 -8.16 -0.90 -7.85
N ALA A 166 -7.23 -1.47 -7.07
CA ALA A 166 -5.79 -1.41 -7.36
C ALA A 166 -5.41 -2.09 -8.66
N LEU A 167 -6.07 -3.20 -9.03
CA LEU A 167 -5.89 -3.84 -10.35
C LEU A 167 -6.32 -2.91 -11.48
N LEU A 168 -7.44 -2.20 -11.32
CA LEU A 168 -7.91 -1.23 -12.30
C LEU A 168 -6.92 -0.07 -12.45
N VAL A 169 -6.50 0.52 -11.34
CA VAL A 169 -5.50 1.61 -11.33
C VAL A 169 -4.19 1.15 -11.96
N ALA A 170 -3.68 -0.04 -11.62
CA ALA A 170 -2.48 -0.59 -12.24
C ALA A 170 -2.64 -0.79 -13.76
N GLY A 171 -3.84 -1.17 -14.21
CA GLY A 171 -4.16 -1.25 -15.64
C GLY A 171 -4.08 0.11 -16.33
N ILE A 172 -4.65 1.15 -15.72
CA ILE A 172 -4.61 2.55 -16.21
C ILE A 172 -3.16 3.04 -16.28
N LEU A 173 -2.38 2.86 -15.22
CA LEU A 173 -0.97 3.26 -15.19
C LEU A 173 -0.11 2.46 -16.18
N SER A 174 -0.50 1.21 -16.50
CA SER A 174 0.14 0.45 -17.59
C SER A 174 -0.12 1.10 -18.95
N TYR A 175 -1.33 1.57 -19.18
CA TYR A 175 -1.67 2.31 -20.40
C TYR A 175 -0.87 3.60 -20.51
N ASP A 176 -0.77 4.38 -19.43
CA ASP A 176 0.07 5.59 -19.41
C ASP A 176 1.54 5.27 -19.69
N THR A 177 2.03 4.14 -19.18
CA THR A 177 3.41 3.68 -19.47
C THR A 177 3.60 3.32 -20.95
N VAL A 178 2.57 2.77 -21.60
CA VAL A 178 2.61 2.55 -23.06
C VAL A 178 2.61 3.87 -23.81
N LEU A 179 1.82 4.85 -23.37
CA LEU A 179 1.79 6.18 -23.96
C LEU A 179 3.13 6.93 -23.80
N ALA A 180 3.90 6.60 -22.77
CA ALA A 180 5.23 7.16 -22.53
C ALA A 180 6.28 6.79 -23.60
N PHE A 181 5.93 5.93 -24.57
CA PHE A 181 6.76 5.65 -25.77
C PHE A 181 6.47 6.60 -26.94
N ARG A 182 5.87 7.75 -26.66
CA ARG A 182 5.65 8.83 -27.62
C ARG A 182 6.62 9.99 -27.34
N ASP A 183 6.76 10.86 -28.34
CA ASP A 183 7.41 12.17 -28.12
C ASP A 183 6.38 13.26 -27.73
N GLU A 184 6.84 14.50 -27.74
CA GLU A 184 5.99 15.68 -27.45
C GLU A 184 4.93 15.93 -28.52
N ASP A 185 5.20 15.50 -29.76
CA ASP A 185 4.28 15.57 -30.90
C ASP A 185 3.39 14.31 -31.02
N TYR A 186 3.43 13.43 -30.02
CA TYR A 186 2.67 12.17 -29.93
C TYR A 186 3.06 11.11 -30.99
N ALA A 187 4.19 11.25 -31.66
CA ALA A 187 4.72 10.23 -32.56
C ALA A 187 5.24 9.02 -31.74
N TRP A 188 4.97 7.84 -32.25
CA TRP A 188 5.38 6.58 -31.60
C TRP A 188 6.83 6.21 -31.90
N GLY A 189 7.39 5.41 -30.99
CA GLY A 189 8.72 4.83 -31.20
C GLY A 189 9.84 5.62 -30.52
N HIS A 190 9.49 6.54 -29.65
CA HIS A 190 10.44 7.34 -28.88
C HIS A 190 10.57 6.84 -27.44
N MET A 191 11.75 6.94 -26.88
CA MET A 191 12.05 6.56 -25.51
C MET A 191 12.95 7.58 -24.84
N GLY A 192 12.52 8.09 -23.70
CA GLY A 192 13.29 8.97 -22.84
C GLY A 192 13.57 8.35 -21.47
N LEU A 193 14.25 9.09 -20.62
CA LEU A 193 14.48 8.69 -19.24
C LEU A 193 13.16 8.52 -18.48
N GLY A 194 12.17 9.40 -18.74
CA GLY A 194 10.83 9.27 -18.17
C GLY A 194 10.17 7.95 -18.52
N THR A 195 10.31 7.46 -19.74
CA THR A 195 9.80 6.14 -20.14
C THR A 195 10.37 5.02 -19.27
N LEU A 196 11.66 5.05 -18.96
CA LEU A 196 12.32 4.06 -18.08
C LEU A 196 11.81 4.18 -16.64
N VAL A 197 11.61 5.39 -16.14
CA VAL A 197 11.03 5.65 -14.81
C VAL A 197 9.62 5.04 -14.73
N PHE A 198 8.78 5.24 -15.74
CA PHE A 198 7.42 4.69 -15.80
C PHE A 198 7.44 3.15 -15.92
N LEU A 199 8.31 2.58 -16.71
CA LEU A 199 8.48 1.12 -16.81
C LEU A 199 8.88 0.51 -15.46
N ALA A 200 9.84 1.08 -14.78
CA ALA A 200 10.26 0.63 -13.45
C ALA A 200 9.12 0.77 -12.44
N ASN A 201 8.43 1.90 -12.46
CA ASN A 201 7.30 2.17 -11.56
C ASN A 201 6.17 1.15 -11.76
N ILE A 202 5.72 0.94 -13.01
CA ILE A 202 4.62 0.01 -13.26
C ILE A 202 4.99 -1.44 -12.94
N ALA A 203 6.23 -1.86 -13.19
CA ALA A 203 6.71 -3.17 -12.82
C ALA A 203 6.66 -3.38 -11.29
N LEU A 204 7.06 -2.38 -10.51
CA LEU A 204 7.01 -2.43 -9.05
C LEU A 204 5.57 -2.36 -8.51
N ILE A 205 4.69 -1.58 -9.13
CA ILE A 205 3.26 -1.53 -8.78
C ILE A 205 2.60 -2.91 -9.02
N TRP A 206 2.84 -3.53 -10.16
CA TRP A 206 2.33 -4.89 -10.43
C TRP A 206 2.93 -5.92 -9.47
N ALA A 207 4.24 -5.88 -9.22
CA ALA A 207 4.89 -6.78 -8.28
C ALA A 207 4.30 -6.65 -6.87
N TYR A 208 4.07 -5.41 -6.39
CA TYR A 208 3.42 -5.15 -5.11
C TYR A 208 1.96 -5.66 -5.10
N THR A 209 1.16 -5.30 -6.10
CA THR A 209 -0.27 -5.66 -6.17
C THR A 209 -0.44 -7.18 -6.24
N LEU A 210 0.32 -7.88 -7.08
CA LEU A 210 0.27 -9.33 -7.21
C LEU A 210 0.86 -10.08 -6.00
N SER A 211 1.77 -9.46 -5.25
CA SER A 211 2.30 -10.04 -4.01
C SER A 211 1.31 -10.00 -2.85
N CYS A 212 0.17 -9.32 -3.02
CA CYS A 212 -0.83 -9.14 -1.97
C CYS A 212 -1.44 -10.47 -1.53
N HIS A 213 -1.72 -10.58 -0.23
CA HIS A 213 -2.42 -11.72 0.34
C HIS A 213 -3.80 -11.95 -0.29
N SER A 214 -4.51 -10.87 -0.64
CA SER A 214 -5.80 -10.94 -1.34
C SER A 214 -5.67 -11.61 -2.70
N CYS A 215 -4.63 -11.30 -3.50
CA CYS A 215 -4.34 -11.95 -4.77
C CYS A 215 -4.12 -13.46 -4.57
N ARG A 216 -3.27 -13.83 -3.62
CA ARG A 216 -2.99 -15.22 -3.28
C ARG A 216 -4.25 -15.98 -2.89
N HIS A 217 -5.14 -15.37 -2.12
CA HIS A 217 -6.40 -15.96 -1.69
C HIS A 217 -7.41 -16.10 -2.84
N ILE A 218 -7.49 -15.12 -3.74
CA ILE A 218 -8.39 -15.19 -4.91
C ILE A 218 -7.97 -16.33 -5.84
N VAL A 219 -6.67 -16.49 -6.08
CA VAL A 219 -6.15 -17.52 -7.00
C VAL A 219 -6.26 -18.92 -6.41
N GLY A 220 -5.92 -19.12 -5.12
CA GLY A 220 -5.77 -20.43 -4.53
C GLY A 220 -6.56 -20.74 -3.26
N GLY A 221 -7.18 -19.74 -2.61
CA GLY A 221 -7.80 -19.90 -1.29
C GLY A 221 -9.02 -20.83 -1.20
N LYS A 222 -9.64 -21.19 -2.32
CA LYS A 222 -10.77 -22.12 -2.39
C LYS A 222 -10.40 -23.47 -3.00
N LEU A 223 -9.13 -23.72 -3.27
CA LEU A 223 -8.68 -24.98 -3.85
C LEU A 223 -8.59 -26.06 -2.75
N LYS A 224 -9.45 -27.08 -2.85
CA LYS A 224 -9.40 -28.27 -1.98
C LYS A 224 -8.49 -29.37 -2.53
N HIS A 225 -8.29 -29.42 -3.84
CA HIS A 225 -7.49 -30.43 -4.54
C HIS A 225 -6.57 -29.77 -5.57
N PHE A 226 -5.31 -29.62 -5.24
CA PHE A 226 -4.33 -28.97 -6.12
C PHE A 226 -4.06 -29.76 -7.41
N SER A 227 -4.08 -31.08 -7.34
CA SER A 227 -3.89 -31.97 -8.51
C SER A 227 -4.93 -31.78 -9.60
N ARG A 228 -6.15 -31.39 -9.22
CA ARG A 228 -7.24 -31.12 -10.21
C ARG A 228 -7.14 -29.76 -10.88
N HIS A 229 -6.29 -28.87 -10.35
CA HIS A 229 -6.16 -27.48 -10.83
C HIS A 229 -4.68 -27.07 -10.97
N PRO A 230 -3.89 -27.74 -11.84
CA PRO A 230 -2.44 -27.56 -11.89
C PRO A 230 -2.03 -26.14 -12.28
N VAL A 231 -2.76 -25.47 -13.16
CA VAL A 231 -2.48 -24.09 -13.60
C VAL A 231 -2.67 -23.12 -12.42
N ARG A 232 -3.82 -23.19 -11.75
CA ARG A 232 -4.08 -22.34 -10.58
C ARG A 232 -3.09 -22.60 -9.44
N TYR A 233 -2.67 -23.84 -9.26
CA TYR A 233 -1.65 -24.19 -8.27
C TYR A 233 -0.29 -23.56 -8.61
N ARG A 234 0.15 -23.59 -9.86
CA ARG A 234 1.37 -22.93 -10.31
C ARG A 234 1.29 -21.40 -10.11
N MET A 235 0.17 -20.78 -10.47
CA MET A 235 -0.06 -19.35 -10.23
C MET A 235 0.01 -19.03 -8.73
N TRP A 236 -0.63 -19.82 -7.88
CA TRP A 236 -0.59 -19.66 -6.44
C TRP A 236 0.82 -19.80 -5.86
N GLN A 237 1.62 -20.75 -6.36
CA GLN A 237 3.01 -20.90 -5.96
C GLN A 237 3.85 -19.67 -6.35
N TRP A 238 3.66 -19.16 -7.58
CA TRP A 238 4.37 -17.97 -8.04
C TRP A 238 4.01 -16.74 -7.21
N ILE A 239 2.72 -16.50 -7.00
CA ILE A 239 2.23 -15.44 -6.11
C ILE A 239 2.77 -15.63 -4.69
N GLY A 240 2.87 -16.87 -4.21
CA GLY A 240 3.46 -17.20 -2.91
C GLY A 240 4.93 -16.75 -2.77
N ARG A 241 5.71 -16.86 -3.86
CA ARG A 241 7.10 -16.35 -3.89
C ARG A 241 7.16 -14.83 -3.82
N LEU A 242 6.29 -14.14 -4.55
CA LEU A 242 6.16 -12.68 -4.46
C LEU A 242 5.67 -12.24 -3.08
N ASN A 243 4.70 -12.95 -2.51
CA ASN A 243 4.15 -12.65 -1.20
C ASN A 243 5.19 -12.74 -0.07
N ALA A 244 6.18 -13.63 -0.19
CA ALA A 244 7.29 -13.72 0.75
C ALA A 244 8.13 -12.41 0.81
N ARG A 245 8.12 -11.61 -0.28
CA ARG A 245 8.81 -10.32 -0.39
C ARG A 245 7.87 -9.12 -0.37
N HIS A 246 6.62 -9.32 0.07
CA HIS A 246 5.59 -8.27 0.02
C HIS A 246 6.01 -6.97 0.73
N MET A 247 6.74 -7.07 1.84
CA MET A 247 7.27 -5.91 2.57
C MET A 247 8.21 -5.07 1.70
N GLN A 248 9.19 -5.70 1.07
CA GLN A 248 10.17 -5.01 0.23
C GLN A 248 9.49 -4.38 -0.99
N LEU A 249 8.57 -5.13 -1.63
CA LEU A 249 7.79 -4.65 -2.76
C LEU A 249 6.86 -3.50 -2.38
N ALA A 250 6.29 -3.52 -1.18
CA ALA A 250 5.48 -2.42 -0.66
C ALA A 250 6.28 -1.12 -0.57
N TRP A 251 7.49 -1.16 0.00
CA TRP A 251 8.37 0.01 0.08
C TRP A 251 8.90 0.43 -1.28
N ALA A 252 9.39 -0.51 -2.09
CA ALA A 252 9.92 -0.21 -3.42
C ALA A 252 8.86 0.46 -4.30
N SER A 253 7.62 -0.05 -4.33
CA SER A 253 6.53 0.56 -5.09
C SER A 253 6.06 1.90 -4.51
N LEU A 254 6.17 2.12 -3.18
CA LEU A 254 5.83 3.40 -2.57
C LEU A 254 6.81 4.49 -2.98
N VAL A 255 8.10 4.17 -2.91
CA VAL A 255 9.16 5.11 -3.32
C VAL A 255 9.11 5.35 -4.82
N SER A 256 8.92 4.30 -5.63
CA SER A 256 8.90 4.45 -7.10
C SER A 256 7.75 5.32 -7.59
N VAL A 257 6.56 5.20 -7.00
CA VAL A 257 5.42 6.03 -7.41
C VAL A 257 5.62 7.51 -7.04
N ALA A 258 6.25 7.78 -5.89
CA ALA A 258 6.62 9.15 -5.52
C ALA A 258 7.72 9.71 -6.46
N LEU A 259 8.72 8.88 -6.81
CA LEU A 259 9.77 9.30 -7.75
C LEU A 259 9.23 9.51 -9.16
N ALA A 260 8.28 8.70 -9.63
CA ALA A 260 7.64 8.89 -10.93
C ALA A 260 6.81 10.19 -10.97
N ASP A 261 6.04 10.50 -9.91
CA ASP A 261 5.35 11.78 -9.80
C ASP A 261 6.35 12.95 -9.74
N PHE A 262 7.40 12.83 -8.92
CA PHE A 262 8.42 13.87 -8.80
C PHE A 262 9.15 14.12 -10.11
N TYR A 263 9.42 13.07 -10.88
CA TYR A 263 9.99 13.19 -12.20
C TYR A 263 9.12 14.03 -13.14
N VAL A 264 7.81 13.70 -13.20
CA VAL A 264 6.87 14.49 -14.01
C VAL A 264 6.79 15.92 -13.52
N TYR A 265 6.80 16.16 -12.22
CA TYR A 265 6.83 17.49 -11.64
C TYR A 265 8.06 18.30 -12.11
N LEU A 266 9.25 17.70 -12.08
CA LEU A 266 10.46 18.38 -12.52
C LEU A 266 10.44 18.73 -14.01
N VAL A 267 9.96 17.83 -14.86
CA VAL A 267 9.83 18.08 -16.29
C VAL A 267 8.74 19.13 -16.58
N ALA A 268 7.58 19.01 -15.95
CA ALA A 268 6.45 19.91 -16.16
C ALA A 268 6.71 21.33 -15.66
N SER A 269 7.47 21.48 -14.58
CA SER A 269 7.88 22.79 -14.05
C SER A 269 9.05 23.43 -14.84
N GLY A 270 9.62 22.74 -15.81
CA GLY A 270 10.80 23.22 -16.56
C GLY A 270 12.11 23.20 -15.77
N ALA A 271 12.13 22.53 -14.61
CA ALA A 271 13.34 22.40 -13.80
C ALA A 271 14.32 21.34 -14.35
N PHE A 272 13.83 20.45 -15.21
CA PHE A 272 14.62 19.38 -15.81
C PHE A 272 14.06 19.01 -17.18
N ASP A 273 14.93 18.87 -18.17
CA ASP A 273 14.58 18.39 -19.50
C ASP A 273 14.70 16.87 -19.58
N ASP A 274 13.69 16.19 -20.14
CA ASP A 274 13.72 14.73 -20.28
C ASP A 274 14.77 14.29 -21.32
N PRO A 275 15.84 13.60 -20.91
CA PRO A 275 16.83 13.09 -21.88
C PRO A 275 16.17 12.03 -22.78
N ARG A 276 16.18 12.29 -24.08
CA ARG A 276 15.68 11.36 -25.10
C ARG A 276 16.81 10.48 -25.61
N PHE A 277 16.52 9.21 -25.81
CA PHE A 277 17.49 8.24 -26.32
C PHE A 277 17.33 8.03 -27.84
N PHE A 278 16.11 8.03 -28.29
CA PHE A 278 15.72 7.99 -29.72
C PHE A 278 14.27 8.37 -29.90
#